data_d6328e005a1b993be8f419c935a8c8ad
#
_entry.id   d6328e005a1b993be8f419c935a8c8ad
#
_cell.length_a   1.000
_cell.length_b   1.000
_cell.length_c   1.000
_cell.angle_alpha   90.00
_cell.angle_beta   90.00
_cell.angle_gamma   90.00
#
_symmetry.space_group_name_H-M   'P 1'
#
loop_
_entity.id
_entity.type
_entity.pdbx_description
1 polymer ?
#
loop_
_entity_poly.entity_id
_entity_poly.type
_entity_poly.pdbx_seq_one_letter_code
_entity_poly.pdbx_strand_id
1 'polypeptide(L)'
;YAVPVKQVLRKGENLLHVYFHSPIKQTLPQWSSNGFNYPADNDHHEKRLSVFTRKAPYSYGWDWGIRMVTCGIWRPVYLEFTNKAVVEDYFVHQKSVTSERAEIDNRLEVNNITGTVQEAQIKVTCAYRNEQAGSVEKTVRLQPGVNNLSLPLSIDSPHLWIPNGWGEAALYAFEVSVCVDGKLVAKKQHQIGLRTVRVVHEKDSLGMSFYFEVNRKPMFAKGSN
;
A
#
# COMPACT_ATOMS: atom_id res chain seq x y z
N TYR A 1 -2.22 7.98 -9.89
CA TYR A 1 -1.93 9.41 -10.10
C TYR A 1 -3.01 10.23 -9.41
N ALA A 2 -2.63 11.29 -8.65
CA ALA A 2 -3.51 12.30 -8.13
C ALA A 2 -3.36 13.57 -8.98
N VAL A 3 -4.49 14.16 -9.39
CA VAL A 3 -4.50 15.36 -10.24
C VAL A 3 -5.37 16.42 -9.56
N PRO A 4 -4.86 17.63 -9.28
CA PRO A 4 -5.66 18.70 -8.70
C PRO A 4 -6.66 19.23 -9.73
N VAL A 5 -7.95 19.04 -9.43
CA VAL A 5 -9.04 19.40 -10.36
C VAL A 5 -9.92 20.56 -9.87
N LYS A 6 -9.64 21.12 -8.69
CA LYS A 6 -10.45 22.17 -8.07
C LYS A 6 -10.75 23.35 -9.00
N GLN A 7 -9.78 23.77 -9.82
CA GLN A 7 -9.91 24.93 -10.71
C GLN A 7 -10.76 24.66 -11.96
N VAL A 8 -10.95 23.38 -12.33
CA VAL A 8 -11.68 22.97 -13.54
C VAL A 8 -13.05 22.39 -13.24
N LEU A 9 -13.31 22.01 -11.97
CA LEU A 9 -14.62 21.50 -11.57
C LEU A 9 -15.71 22.56 -11.64
N ARG A 10 -16.88 22.15 -12.13
CA ARG A 10 -18.09 22.96 -12.22
C ARG A 10 -19.19 22.35 -11.37
N LYS A 11 -20.17 23.18 -10.95
CA LYS A 11 -21.40 22.69 -10.34
C LYS A 11 -22.21 21.91 -11.38
N GLY A 12 -22.70 20.72 -11.03
CA GLY A 12 -23.44 19.84 -11.93
C GLY A 12 -22.52 18.82 -12.59
N GLU A 13 -22.80 18.50 -13.85
CA GLU A 13 -22.11 17.46 -14.60
C GLU A 13 -20.69 17.88 -14.98
N ASN A 14 -19.73 16.97 -14.79
CA ASN A 14 -18.35 17.10 -15.21
C ASN A 14 -17.95 15.86 -15.99
N LEU A 15 -17.26 16.06 -17.11
CA LEU A 15 -16.82 14.99 -17.99
C LEU A 15 -15.31 14.81 -17.88
N LEU A 16 -14.87 13.57 -17.59
CA LEU A 16 -13.46 13.20 -17.53
C LEU A 16 -13.09 12.45 -18.81
N HIS A 17 -12.15 12.98 -19.57
CA HIS A 17 -11.52 12.30 -20.70
C HIS A 17 -10.13 11.81 -20.31
N VAL A 18 -9.89 10.49 -20.48
CA VAL A 18 -8.58 9.88 -20.26
C VAL A 18 -8.09 9.32 -21.59
N TYR A 19 -7.00 9.86 -22.11
CA TYR A 19 -6.38 9.41 -23.32
C TYR A 19 -5.12 8.59 -23.03
N PHE A 20 -5.08 7.36 -23.52
CA PHE A 20 -3.93 6.47 -23.39
C PHE A 20 -3.10 6.48 -24.67
N HIS A 21 -1.89 6.98 -24.59
CA HIS A 21 -0.92 6.85 -25.66
C HIS A 21 -0.47 5.39 -25.80
N SER A 22 -0.26 4.94 -27.03
CA SER A 22 0.34 3.63 -27.28
C SER A 22 1.74 3.56 -26.64
N PRO A 23 2.01 2.64 -25.71
CA PRO A 23 3.34 2.50 -25.13
C PRO A 23 4.42 2.26 -26.18
N ILE A 24 4.08 1.51 -27.23
CA ILE A 24 5.00 1.22 -28.35
C ILE A 24 5.36 2.49 -29.10
N LYS A 25 4.34 3.26 -29.56
CA LYS A 25 4.58 4.49 -30.32
C LYS A 25 5.33 5.54 -29.50
N GLN A 26 5.04 5.61 -28.19
CA GLN A 26 5.64 6.61 -27.30
C GLN A 26 7.11 6.33 -27.01
N THR A 27 7.52 5.07 -26.94
CA THR A 27 8.89 4.69 -26.55
C THR A 27 9.80 4.40 -27.75
N LEU A 28 9.25 4.22 -28.94
CA LEU A 28 10.02 3.97 -30.16
C LEU A 28 11.08 5.05 -30.46
N PRO A 29 10.81 6.37 -30.33
CA PRO A 29 11.83 7.40 -30.52
C PRO A 29 12.99 7.28 -29.53
N GLN A 30 12.71 6.95 -28.26
CA GLN A 30 13.73 6.75 -27.24
C GLN A 30 14.64 5.57 -27.58
N TRP A 31 14.06 4.46 -28.00
CA TRP A 31 14.82 3.30 -28.47
C TRP A 31 15.69 3.67 -29.70
N SER A 32 15.12 4.38 -30.68
CA SER A 32 15.85 4.78 -31.90
C SER A 32 17.03 5.72 -31.62
N SER A 33 16.89 6.61 -30.65
CA SER A 33 17.98 7.54 -30.24
C SER A 33 19.07 6.86 -29.41
N ASN A 34 18.77 5.72 -28.78
CA ASN A 34 19.70 5.03 -27.90
C ASN A 34 20.78 4.22 -28.66
N GLY A 35 20.50 3.76 -29.87
CA GLY A 35 21.45 3.08 -30.75
C GLY A 35 21.76 1.61 -30.41
N PHE A 36 21.25 1.06 -29.31
CA PHE A 36 21.40 -0.35 -28.93
C PHE A 36 20.19 -0.86 -28.11
N ASN A 37 20.06 -2.20 -28.03
CA ASN A 37 19.08 -2.82 -27.18
C ASN A 37 19.62 -3.06 -25.76
N TYR A 38 18.91 -2.58 -24.76
CA TYR A 38 19.14 -3.01 -23.38
C TYR A 38 18.74 -4.46 -23.16
N PRO A 39 19.32 -5.15 -22.16
CA PRO A 39 18.86 -6.48 -21.77
C PRO A 39 17.39 -6.44 -21.37
N ALA A 40 16.56 -7.17 -22.08
CA ALA A 40 15.12 -7.31 -21.82
C ALA A 40 14.63 -8.58 -22.54
N ASP A 41 15.04 -9.73 -22.06
CA ASP A 41 14.87 -11.02 -22.74
C ASP A 41 13.42 -11.47 -22.84
N ASN A 42 12.55 -10.94 -21.95
CA ASN A 42 11.11 -11.13 -22.00
C ASN A 42 10.41 -10.27 -23.08
N ASP A 43 11.06 -9.25 -23.64
CA ASP A 43 10.47 -8.46 -24.75
C ASP A 43 10.73 -9.17 -26.09
N HIS A 44 9.77 -9.98 -26.51
CA HIS A 44 9.85 -10.83 -27.71
C HIS A 44 9.70 -10.01 -29.00
N HIS A 45 10.54 -9.01 -29.14
CA HIS A 45 10.59 -8.18 -30.36
C HIS A 45 12.02 -7.69 -30.62
N GLU A 46 12.37 -7.46 -31.89
CA GLU A 46 13.66 -6.91 -32.28
C GLU A 46 13.97 -5.58 -31.56
N LYS A 47 12.95 -4.75 -31.41
CA LYS A 47 13.03 -3.49 -30.66
C LYS A 47 12.53 -3.71 -29.25
N ARG A 48 13.46 -3.86 -28.31
CA ARG A 48 13.16 -4.10 -26.91
C ARG A 48 12.75 -2.81 -26.21
N LEU A 49 11.44 -2.52 -26.22
CA LEU A 49 10.86 -1.26 -25.75
C LEU A 49 10.44 -1.29 -24.27
N SER A 50 10.40 -2.46 -23.64
CA SER A 50 9.95 -2.65 -22.25
C SER A 50 10.73 -1.80 -21.25
N VAL A 51 12.02 -1.63 -21.46
CA VAL A 51 12.93 -0.87 -20.57
C VAL A 51 12.67 0.65 -20.59
N PHE A 52 12.01 1.16 -21.60
CA PHE A 52 11.64 2.58 -21.74
C PHE A 52 10.23 2.89 -21.21
N THR A 53 9.51 1.88 -20.70
CA THR A 53 8.11 2.02 -20.30
C THR A 53 7.92 1.72 -18.82
N ARG A 54 7.19 2.57 -18.11
CA ARG A 54 6.73 2.26 -16.74
C ARG A 54 5.52 1.31 -16.82
N LYS A 55 5.76 0.09 -17.27
CA LYS A 55 4.78 -0.97 -17.45
C LYS A 55 5.41 -2.29 -17.07
N ALA A 56 4.62 -3.21 -16.53
CA ALA A 56 5.12 -4.53 -16.15
C ALA A 56 5.79 -5.25 -17.34
N PRO A 57 7.03 -5.72 -17.22
CA PRO A 57 7.79 -6.32 -18.31
C PRO A 57 7.08 -7.48 -18.99
N TYR A 58 6.34 -8.31 -18.25
CA TYR A 58 5.60 -9.46 -18.79
C TYR A 58 4.54 -9.07 -19.83
N SER A 59 4.12 -7.80 -19.92
CA SER A 59 3.24 -7.32 -21.00
C SER A 59 3.91 -7.32 -22.38
N TYR A 60 5.23 -7.37 -22.41
CA TYR A 60 6.04 -7.41 -23.64
C TYR A 60 6.39 -8.83 -24.08
N GLY A 61 5.91 -9.83 -23.35
CA GLY A 61 6.13 -11.24 -23.59
C GLY A 61 6.69 -11.97 -22.37
N TRP A 62 6.63 -13.28 -22.39
CA TRP A 62 7.21 -14.20 -21.41
C TRP A 62 7.40 -15.57 -22.08
N ASP A 63 8.09 -16.52 -21.44
CA ASP A 63 8.38 -17.83 -22.03
C ASP A 63 7.13 -18.53 -22.58
N TRP A 64 6.01 -18.41 -21.86
CA TRP A 64 4.71 -18.98 -22.21
C TRP A 64 3.66 -17.92 -22.56
N GLY A 65 3.99 -16.62 -22.45
CA GLY A 65 3.06 -15.50 -22.60
C GLY A 65 3.28 -14.73 -23.90
N ILE A 66 2.18 -14.45 -24.60
CA ILE A 66 2.21 -13.62 -25.80
C ILE A 66 2.54 -12.16 -25.46
N ARG A 67 3.10 -11.44 -26.44
CA ARG A 67 3.33 -10.00 -26.35
C ARG A 67 2.03 -9.23 -26.56
N MET A 68 1.46 -8.71 -25.46
CA MET A 68 0.23 -7.88 -25.46
C MET A 68 0.45 -6.61 -24.65
N VAL A 69 0.92 -5.55 -25.31
CA VAL A 69 1.22 -4.27 -24.69
C VAL A 69 -0.04 -3.41 -24.62
N THR A 70 -0.99 -3.83 -23.82
CA THR A 70 -2.24 -3.10 -23.57
C THR A 70 -2.05 -1.92 -22.62
N CYS A 71 -2.99 -0.98 -22.61
CA CYS A 71 -3.06 0.11 -21.62
C CYS A 71 -4.53 0.39 -21.28
N GLY A 72 -4.77 0.86 -20.08
CA GLY A 72 -6.12 1.15 -19.60
C GLY A 72 -6.18 1.44 -18.11
N ILE A 73 -7.34 1.82 -17.63
CA ILE A 73 -7.65 1.97 -16.21
C ILE A 73 -7.97 0.59 -15.65
N TRP A 74 -7.22 0.16 -14.65
CA TRP A 74 -7.40 -1.14 -13.99
C TRP A 74 -7.67 -1.03 -12.47
N ARG A 75 -7.63 0.20 -11.93
CA ARG A 75 -7.98 0.52 -10.56
C ARG A 75 -9.11 1.55 -10.53
N PRO A 76 -9.87 1.64 -9.43
CA PRO A 76 -10.92 2.65 -9.29
C PRO A 76 -10.43 4.06 -9.56
N VAL A 77 -11.28 4.88 -10.17
CA VAL A 77 -11.11 6.33 -10.28
C VAL A 77 -12.13 6.98 -9.37
N TYR A 78 -11.68 7.87 -8.52
CA TYR A 78 -12.55 8.57 -7.57
C TYR A 78 -12.13 10.03 -7.44
N LEU A 79 -13.05 10.83 -6.94
CA LEU A 79 -12.82 12.23 -6.63
C LEU A 79 -12.71 12.35 -5.10
N GLU A 80 -11.59 12.87 -4.64
CA GLU A 80 -11.32 13.07 -3.21
C GLU A 80 -11.48 14.56 -2.87
N PHE A 81 -12.24 14.84 -1.82
CA PHE A 81 -12.48 16.20 -1.31
C PHE A 81 -11.85 16.35 0.06
N THR A 82 -11.05 17.37 0.20
CA THR A 82 -10.46 17.72 1.49
C THR A 82 -10.40 19.24 1.64
N ASN A 83 -10.52 19.72 2.88
CA ASN A 83 -10.52 21.15 3.17
C ASN A 83 -9.58 21.58 4.29
N LYS A 84 -9.11 20.67 5.13
CA LYS A 84 -8.23 20.99 6.26
C LYS A 84 -7.00 20.11 6.36
N ALA A 85 -7.19 18.80 6.32
CA ALA A 85 -6.10 17.85 6.44
C ALA A 85 -6.35 16.61 5.59
N VAL A 86 -5.28 15.94 5.18
CA VAL A 86 -5.26 14.66 4.44
C VAL A 86 -4.38 13.67 5.21
N VAL A 87 -4.80 12.42 5.32
CA VAL A 87 -3.92 11.33 5.72
C VAL A 87 -3.21 10.81 4.46
N GLU A 88 -2.00 11.32 4.20
CA GLU A 88 -1.19 10.94 3.04
C GLU A 88 -0.78 9.47 3.14
N ASP A 89 -0.26 9.08 4.30
CA ASP A 89 0.09 7.69 4.59
C ASP A 89 -0.37 7.24 5.97
N TYR A 90 -0.68 5.94 6.07
CA TYR A 90 -1.00 5.26 7.31
C TYR A 90 -0.36 3.88 7.30
N PHE A 91 0.60 3.66 8.16
CA PHE A 91 1.32 2.41 8.30
C PHE A 91 1.11 1.79 9.69
N VAL A 92 0.56 0.58 9.73
CA VAL A 92 0.38 -0.22 10.95
C VAL A 92 1.64 -1.05 11.19
N HIS A 93 2.59 -0.47 11.93
CA HIS A 93 3.86 -1.11 12.23
C HIS A 93 3.74 -2.06 13.42
N GLN A 94 3.86 -3.36 13.15
CA GLN A 94 3.86 -4.42 14.16
C GLN A 94 5.26 -4.50 14.79
N LYS A 95 5.44 -3.94 16.01
CA LYS A 95 6.70 -3.96 16.74
C LYS A 95 7.03 -5.34 17.29
N SER A 96 6.03 -5.96 17.91
CA SER A 96 6.10 -7.33 18.39
C SER A 96 4.71 -7.96 18.32
N VAL A 97 4.66 -9.24 17.99
CA VAL A 97 3.41 -10.01 17.95
C VAL A 97 3.66 -11.38 18.55
N THR A 98 2.90 -11.69 19.59
CA THR A 98 2.84 -13.00 20.24
C THR A 98 1.39 -13.45 20.41
N SER A 99 1.15 -14.64 20.90
CA SER A 99 -0.19 -15.12 21.26
C SER A 99 -0.82 -14.36 22.43
N GLU A 100 0.03 -13.78 23.30
CA GLU A 100 -0.43 -13.06 24.49
C GLU A 100 -0.68 -11.58 24.18
N ARG A 101 0.14 -10.99 23.33
CA ARG A 101 0.10 -9.54 23.08
C ARG A 101 0.70 -9.14 21.74
N ALA A 102 0.06 -8.18 21.09
CA ALA A 102 0.61 -7.46 19.93
C ALA A 102 0.87 -6.00 20.30
N GLU A 103 2.09 -5.54 20.05
CA GLU A 103 2.50 -4.13 20.19
C GLU A 103 2.56 -3.48 18.82
N ILE A 104 1.72 -2.49 18.62
CA ILE A 104 1.53 -1.80 17.33
C ILE A 104 1.98 -0.34 17.49
N ASP A 105 2.67 0.16 16.48
CA ASP A 105 2.94 1.59 16.32
C ASP A 105 2.22 2.09 15.06
N ASN A 106 1.12 2.80 15.24
CA ASN A 106 0.37 3.39 14.13
C ASN A 106 1.09 4.66 13.67
N ARG A 107 1.77 4.59 12.51
CA ARG A 107 2.52 5.69 11.92
C ARG A 107 1.69 6.39 10.87
N LEU A 108 1.60 7.69 10.97
CA LEU A 108 0.76 8.52 10.13
C LEU A 108 1.56 9.67 9.53
N GLU A 109 1.31 9.95 8.26
CA GLU A 109 1.67 11.21 7.62
C GLU A 109 0.37 12.01 7.40
N VAL A 110 0.20 13.08 8.17
CA VAL A 110 -0.97 13.95 8.09
C VAL A 110 -0.56 15.30 7.54
N ASN A 111 -1.06 15.64 6.36
CA ASN A 111 -0.79 16.91 5.69
C ASN A 111 -1.87 17.93 6.04
N ASN A 112 -1.49 18.96 6.78
CA ASN A 112 -2.33 20.13 7.05
C ASN A 112 -2.22 21.11 5.88
N ILE A 113 -3.28 21.26 5.12
CA ILE A 113 -3.32 22.07 3.89
C ILE A 113 -3.86 23.50 4.11
N THR A 114 -4.10 23.93 5.36
CA THR A 114 -4.72 25.24 5.65
C THR A 114 -3.73 26.40 5.68
N GLY A 115 -2.43 26.13 5.73
CA GLY A 115 -1.38 27.15 5.90
C GLY A 115 -1.28 27.73 7.32
N THR A 116 -2.14 27.32 8.27
CA THR A 116 -2.11 27.70 9.68
C THR A 116 -2.07 26.48 10.58
N VAL A 117 -1.57 26.65 11.81
CA VAL A 117 -1.58 25.55 12.79
C VAL A 117 -3.02 25.15 13.11
N GLN A 118 -3.31 23.86 13.08
CA GLN A 118 -4.61 23.29 13.43
C GLN A 118 -4.49 22.40 14.67
N GLU A 119 -5.40 22.54 15.60
CA GLU A 119 -5.58 21.53 16.65
C GLU A 119 -6.43 20.40 16.09
N ALA A 120 -5.93 19.19 16.15
CA ALA A 120 -6.58 18.00 15.60
C ALA A 120 -6.65 16.89 16.64
N GLN A 121 -7.78 16.21 16.67
CA GLN A 121 -7.98 14.98 17.41
C GLN A 121 -7.76 13.82 16.45
N ILE A 122 -6.74 13.00 16.72
CA ILE A 122 -6.41 11.81 15.95
C ILE A 122 -6.86 10.59 16.75
N LYS A 123 -7.70 9.77 16.15
CA LYS A 123 -8.16 8.52 16.75
C LYS A 123 -7.84 7.35 15.84
N VAL A 124 -7.22 6.32 16.39
CA VAL A 124 -7.06 5.02 15.75
C VAL A 124 -7.92 4.02 16.47
N THR A 125 -8.71 3.25 15.74
CA THR A 125 -9.46 2.11 16.24
C THR A 125 -9.00 0.85 15.54
N CYS A 126 -9.06 -0.27 16.27
CA CYS A 126 -8.77 -1.60 15.76
C CYS A 126 -9.95 -2.51 16.09
N ALA A 127 -10.49 -3.21 15.11
CA ALA A 127 -11.59 -4.15 15.27
C ALA A 127 -11.31 -5.51 14.61
N TYR A 128 -11.74 -6.58 15.24
CA TYR A 128 -11.74 -7.93 14.69
C TYR A 128 -13.16 -8.46 14.66
N ARG A 129 -13.64 -8.95 13.50
CA ARG A 129 -15.02 -9.42 13.32
C ARG A 129 -16.08 -8.44 13.81
N ASN A 130 -15.86 -7.13 13.60
CA ASN A 130 -16.70 -6.01 14.06
C ASN A 130 -16.68 -5.76 15.59
N GLU A 131 -15.90 -6.48 16.36
CA GLU A 131 -15.69 -6.20 17.78
C GLU A 131 -14.43 -5.35 17.97
N GLN A 132 -14.54 -4.30 18.79
CA GLN A 132 -13.41 -3.43 19.06
C GLN A 132 -12.34 -4.17 19.83
N ALA A 133 -11.15 -4.31 19.26
CA ALA A 133 -9.99 -4.95 19.88
C ALA A 133 -9.04 -3.94 20.54
N GLY A 134 -9.14 -2.65 20.18
CA GLY A 134 -8.34 -1.60 20.78
C GLY A 134 -8.62 -0.23 20.18
N SER A 135 -8.22 0.82 20.89
CA SER A 135 -8.26 2.18 20.39
C SER A 135 -7.23 3.05 21.09
N VAL A 136 -6.74 4.06 20.39
CA VAL A 136 -5.91 5.13 20.92
C VAL A 136 -6.33 6.45 20.33
N GLU A 137 -6.31 7.49 21.16
CA GLU A 137 -6.69 8.83 20.75
C GLU A 137 -5.68 9.84 21.30
N LYS A 138 -5.37 10.86 20.50
CA LYS A 138 -4.42 11.91 20.85
C LYS A 138 -4.82 13.23 20.20
N THR A 139 -4.83 14.28 21.00
CA THR A 139 -4.91 15.66 20.49
C THR A 139 -3.50 16.13 20.13
N VAL A 140 -3.35 16.68 18.93
CA VAL A 140 -2.08 17.16 18.38
C VAL A 140 -2.23 18.51 17.73
N ARG A 141 -1.16 19.28 17.66
CA ARG A 141 -1.08 20.52 16.89
C ARG A 141 -0.41 20.23 15.55
N LEU A 142 -1.20 20.20 14.49
CA LEU A 142 -0.71 20.00 13.12
C LEU A 142 -0.10 21.29 12.60
N GLN A 143 1.18 21.30 12.34
CA GLN A 143 1.86 22.39 11.63
C GLN A 143 1.41 22.42 10.15
N PRO A 144 1.48 23.57 9.47
CA PRO A 144 1.27 23.61 8.03
C PRO A 144 2.18 22.64 7.29
N GLY A 145 1.64 21.89 6.34
CA GLY A 145 2.36 20.82 5.62
C GLY A 145 2.30 19.45 6.31
N VAL A 146 3.27 18.60 6.04
CA VAL A 146 3.30 17.20 6.48
C VAL A 146 3.72 17.09 7.95
N ASN A 147 2.95 16.34 8.72
CA ASN A 147 3.19 16.01 10.12
C ASN A 147 3.32 14.50 10.27
N ASN A 148 4.44 14.04 10.82
CA ASN A 148 4.66 12.63 11.13
C ASN A 148 4.25 12.33 12.56
N LEU A 149 3.32 11.41 12.74
CA LEU A 149 2.73 11.05 14.02
C LEU A 149 2.91 9.56 14.30
N SER A 150 3.01 9.23 15.57
CA SER A 150 3.07 7.86 16.08
C SER A 150 2.08 7.70 17.21
N LEU A 151 1.19 6.71 17.10
CA LEU A 151 0.19 6.36 18.12
C LEU A 151 0.34 4.89 18.48
N PRO A 152 0.99 4.58 19.62
CA PRO A 152 1.13 3.21 20.07
C PRO A 152 -0.21 2.62 20.49
N LEU A 153 -0.43 1.35 20.18
CA LEU A 153 -1.60 0.57 20.53
C LEU A 153 -1.18 -0.85 20.87
N SER A 154 -1.75 -1.40 21.94
CA SER A 154 -1.56 -2.81 22.31
C SER A 154 -2.87 -3.57 22.18
N ILE A 155 -2.77 -4.83 21.76
CA ILE A 155 -3.88 -5.76 21.67
C ILE A 155 -3.51 -7.00 22.49
N ASP A 156 -4.27 -7.30 23.52
CA ASP A 156 -4.07 -8.49 24.35
C ASP A 156 -4.75 -9.71 23.69
N SER A 157 -4.10 -10.87 23.80
CA SER A 157 -4.57 -12.15 23.26
C SER A 157 -5.04 -12.04 21.79
N PRO A 158 -4.20 -11.53 20.86
CA PRO A 158 -4.63 -11.28 19.49
C PRO A 158 -4.90 -12.58 18.73
N HIS A 159 -5.90 -12.57 17.85
CA HIS A 159 -6.08 -13.60 16.83
C HIS A 159 -5.00 -13.46 15.76
N LEU A 160 -4.05 -14.39 15.77
CA LEU A 160 -2.93 -14.34 14.83
C LEU A 160 -3.38 -14.74 13.42
N TRP A 161 -2.90 -14.01 12.43
CA TRP A 161 -3.09 -14.36 11.03
C TRP A 161 -2.26 -15.61 10.69
N ILE A 162 -2.89 -16.58 10.06
CA ILE A 162 -2.25 -17.81 9.58
C ILE A 162 -2.51 -17.95 8.08
N PRO A 163 -1.56 -18.41 7.28
CA PRO A 163 -1.75 -18.60 5.84
C PRO A 163 -2.87 -19.58 5.50
N ASN A 164 -3.48 -19.38 4.34
CA ASN A 164 -4.52 -20.28 3.81
C ASN A 164 -4.03 -21.73 3.78
N GLY A 165 -4.88 -22.66 4.20
CA GLY A 165 -4.59 -24.08 4.30
C GLY A 165 -3.85 -24.49 5.58
N TRP A 166 -3.45 -23.56 6.45
CA TRP A 166 -2.77 -23.81 7.72
C TRP A 166 -3.59 -23.34 8.93
N GLY A 167 -4.56 -22.47 8.71
CA GLY A 167 -5.43 -21.95 9.75
C GLY A 167 -6.26 -20.77 9.27
N GLU A 168 -6.71 -19.94 10.22
CA GLU A 168 -7.51 -18.77 9.93
C GLU A 168 -6.63 -17.58 9.50
N ALA A 169 -6.98 -16.97 8.36
CA ALA A 169 -6.39 -15.72 7.92
C ALA A 169 -7.08 -14.53 8.64
N ALA A 170 -6.89 -14.44 9.96
CA ALA A 170 -7.50 -13.41 10.81
C ALA A 170 -7.05 -12.01 10.40
N LEU A 171 -7.99 -11.13 10.03
CA LEU A 171 -7.72 -9.75 9.62
C LEU A 171 -8.40 -8.77 10.58
N TYR A 172 -7.63 -7.81 11.05
CA TYR A 172 -8.10 -6.67 11.85
C TYR A 172 -8.34 -5.46 10.94
N ALA A 173 -9.46 -4.79 11.15
CA ALA A 173 -9.73 -3.49 10.54
C ALA A 173 -9.10 -2.39 11.41
N PHE A 174 -8.02 -1.79 10.93
CA PHE A 174 -7.42 -0.60 11.53
C PHE A 174 -7.93 0.65 10.83
N GLU A 175 -8.52 1.56 11.56
CA GLU A 175 -9.06 2.78 11.04
C GLU A 175 -8.47 3.99 11.77
N VAL A 176 -7.99 4.97 11.02
CA VAL A 176 -7.60 6.28 11.54
C VAL A 176 -8.62 7.32 11.12
N SER A 177 -8.99 8.18 12.06
CA SER A 177 -9.81 9.37 11.84
C SER A 177 -9.11 10.63 12.36
N VAL A 178 -9.22 11.72 11.61
CA VAL A 178 -8.69 13.04 11.93
C VAL A 178 -9.85 14.00 12.03
N CYS A 179 -10.07 14.58 13.22
CA CYS A 179 -11.08 15.61 13.45
C CYS A 179 -10.41 16.95 13.73
N VAL A 180 -10.91 18.02 13.11
CA VAL A 180 -10.51 19.40 13.35
C VAL A 180 -11.78 20.20 13.64
N ASP A 181 -11.78 21.02 14.70
CA ASP A 181 -12.96 21.74 15.20
C ASP A 181 -14.18 20.83 15.41
N GLY A 182 -13.96 19.63 15.95
CA GLY A 182 -14.99 18.61 16.19
C GLY A 182 -15.60 17.97 14.94
N LYS A 183 -15.08 18.25 13.74
CA LYS A 183 -15.55 17.69 12.47
C LYS A 183 -14.54 16.72 11.91
N LEU A 184 -15.02 15.57 11.45
CA LEU A 184 -14.19 14.60 10.71
C LEU A 184 -13.73 15.23 9.38
N VAL A 185 -12.41 15.32 9.17
CA VAL A 185 -11.79 15.91 7.98
C VAL A 185 -11.04 14.90 7.13
N ALA A 186 -10.54 13.83 7.72
CA ALA A 186 -9.89 12.74 7.00
C ALA A 186 -10.08 11.40 7.71
N LYS A 187 -10.10 10.32 6.92
CA LYS A 187 -10.24 8.95 7.41
C LYS A 187 -9.50 7.99 6.47
N LYS A 188 -8.82 7.00 7.03
CA LYS A 188 -8.16 5.93 6.25
C LYS A 188 -8.29 4.61 6.98
N GLN A 189 -8.40 3.51 6.24
CA GLN A 189 -8.60 2.18 6.80
C GLN A 189 -7.73 1.13 6.11
N HIS A 190 -7.23 0.15 6.88
CA HIS A 190 -6.49 -1.00 6.40
C HIS A 190 -6.95 -2.29 7.05
N GLN A 191 -6.92 -3.38 6.27
CA GLN A 191 -7.08 -4.74 6.76
C GLN A 191 -5.69 -5.33 7.01
N ILE A 192 -5.39 -5.70 8.26
CA ILE A 192 -4.07 -6.13 8.69
C ILE A 192 -4.15 -7.49 9.41
N GLY A 193 -3.35 -8.45 8.95
CA GLY A 193 -3.13 -9.69 9.67
C GLY A 193 -1.98 -9.55 10.68
N LEU A 194 -2.24 -9.79 11.96
CA LEU A 194 -1.21 -9.74 12.99
C LEU A 194 -0.39 -11.03 12.97
N ARG A 195 0.90 -10.92 12.65
CA ARG A 195 1.79 -12.07 12.48
C ARG A 195 3.25 -11.70 12.57
N THR A 196 4.07 -12.70 12.83
CA THR A 196 5.52 -12.65 12.55
C THR A 196 5.82 -13.50 11.32
N VAL A 197 6.75 -13.03 10.48
CA VAL A 197 7.28 -13.80 9.36
C VAL A 197 8.80 -13.68 9.38
N ARG A 198 9.49 -14.82 9.34
CA ARG A 198 10.95 -14.91 9.29
C ARG A 198 11.35 -15.86 8.17
N VAL A 199 12.37 -15.50 7.41
CA VAL A 199 13.10 -16.44 6.55
C VAL A 199 14.18 -17.05 7.41
N VAL A 200 14.17 -18.37 7.54
CA VAL A 200 15.20 -19.12 8.25
C VAL A 200 16.25 -19.59 7.25
N HIS A 201 17.47 -19.10 7.42
CA HIS A 201 18.61 -19.43 6.60
C HIS A 201 19.79 -19.71 7.54
N GLU A 202 19.86 -20.94 8.03
CA GLU A 202 20.80 -21.37 9.06
C GLU A 202 21.57 -22.58 8.60
N LYS A 203 22.85 -22.69 9.01
CA LYS A 203 23.69 -23.83 8.72
C LYS A 203 23.31 -25.00 9.62
N ASP A 204 23.13 -26.18 9.04
CA ASP A 204 22.94 -27.43 9.76
C ASP A 204 24.02 -28.47 9.35
N SER A 205 23.87 -29.72 9.76
CA SER A 205 24.80 -30.81 9.44
C SER A 205 24.79 -31.20 7.96
N LEU A 206 23.78 -30.88 7.21
CA LEU A 206 23.57 -31.24 5.80
C LEU A 206 23.82 -30.08 4.82
N GLY A 207 23.81 -28.83 5.32
CA GLY A 207 23.98 -27.62 4.48
C GLY A 207 23.39 -26.36 5.06
N MET A 208 22.69 -25.61 4.23
CA MET A 208 21.98 -24.37 4.60
C MET A 208 20.48 -24.57 4.47
N SER A 209 19.75 -24.36 5.55
CA SER A 209 18.29 -24.35 5.52
C SER A 209 17.77 -23.12 4.76
N PHE A 210 16.59 -23.25 4.15
CA PHE A 210 15.87 -22.11 3.59
C PHE A 210 14.36 -22.37 3.65
N TYR A 211 13.69 -21.75 4.63
CA TYR A 211 12.24 -21.91 4.78
C TYR A 211 11.64 -20.68 5.46
N PHE A 212 10.31 -20.55 5.35
CA PHE A 212 9.57 -19.53 6.07
C PHE A 212 9.13 -20.05 7.43
N GLU A 213 9.17 -19.14 8.41
CA GLU A 213 8.58 -19.34 9.72
C GLU A 213 7.51 -18.28 9.93
N VAL A 214 6.26 -18.72 10.16
CA VAL A 214 5.13 -17.83 10.46
C VAL A 214 4.67 -18.09 11.89
N ASN A 215 4.61 -17.06 12.71
CA ASN A 215 4.27 -17.15 14.13
C ASN A 215 5.09 -18.24 14.85
N ARG A 216 6.41 -18.28 14.57
CA ARG A 216 7.37 -19.26 15.10
C ARG A 216 7.10 -20.72 14.71
N LYS A 217 6.28 -20.97 13.69
CA LYS A 217 6.03 -22.31 13.15
C LYS A 217 6.66 -22.43 11.77
N PRO A 218 7.54 -23.39 11.53
CA PRO A 218 8.09 -23.68 10.20
C PRO A 218 6.97 -23.98 9.21
N MET A 219 7.09 -23.46 7.99
CA MET A 219 6.07 -23.61 6.98
C MET A 219 6.66 -23.91 5.62
N PHE A 220 6.08 -24.88 4.93
CA PHE A 220 6.35 -25.13 3.53
C PHE A 220 5.53 -24.16 2.66
N ALA A 221 6.23 -23.27 1.93
CA ALA A 221 5.58 -22.34 1.03
C ALA A 221 5.19 -23.04 -0.28
N LYS A 222 3.89 -23.22 -0.51
CA LYS A 222 3.34 -23.68 -1.78
C LYS A 222 3.09 -22.48 -2.68
N GLY A 223 3.58 -22.55 -3.90
CA GLY A 223 3.42 -21.46 -4.85
C GLY A 223 3.57 -21.92 -6.30
N SER A 224 3.31 -21.02 -7.22
CA SER A 224 3.51 -21.18 -8.65
C SER A 224 3.86 -19.85 -9.30
N ASN A 225 4.50 -19.91 -10.44
CA ASN A 225 4.74 -18.79 -11.34
C ASN A 225 3.65 -18.75 -12.42
#